data_7cb3c8b4c30291f19c034a74cb88e8b9
#
_entry.id   7cb3c8b4c30291f19c034a74cb88e8b9
#
_cell.length_a   1.000
_cell.length_b   1.000
_cell.length_c   1.000
_cell.angle_alpha   90.00
_cell.angle_beta   90.00
_cell.angle_gamma   90.00
#
_symmetry.space_group_name_H-M   'P 1'
#
loop_
_entity.id
_entity.type
_entity.pdbx_description
1 polymer ?
#
loop_
_entity_poly.entity_id
_entity_poly.type
_entity_poly.pdbx_seq_one_letter_code
_entity_poly.pdbx_strand_id
1 'polypeptide(L)'
;MSLAKDVLEDQLLANANDPSWYIPFSESVVNLTEEEAFWKPNDESNSIVEIVQHLLYWNETWQTRYKESYVNAVAPINDNNESFIIPENKTFADIKKSLLAVLLQWQDLLTQEKVDNDVIGFPEKAKLWQVLGNLSTHNAYHIGQIVYIRKLQKSWR
;
A
#
# COMPACT_ATOMS: atom_id res chain seq x y z
N MET A 1 -8.07 4.42 -26.99
CA MET A 1 -7.43 3.17 -26.49
C MET A 1 -6.87 3.50 -25.11
N SER A 2 -7.28 2.78 -24.07
CA SER A 2 -6.74 2.98 -22.71
C SER A 2 -5.32 2.46 -22.66
N LEU A 3 -4.46 3.17 -21.95
CA LEU A 3 -3.07 2.81 -21.75
C LEU A 3 -2.89 2.12 -20.37
N ALA A 4 -1.82 1.36 -20.20
CA ALA A 4 -1.53 0.73 -18.91
C ALA A 4 -1.45 1.75 -17.78
N LYS A 5 -0.90 2.94 -18.06
CA LYS A 5 -0.87 4.08 -17.15
C LYS A 5 -2.27 4.46 -16.67
N ASP A 6 -3.24 4.61 -17.56
CA ASP A 6 -4.59 5.05 -17.22
C ASP A 6 -5.27 4.05 -16.26
N VAL A 7 -5.09 2.74 -16.51
CA VAL A 7 -5.61 1.69 -15.63
C VAL A 7 -4.96 1.74 -14.25
N LEU A 8 -3.65 1.95 -14.20
CA LEU A 8 -2.92 2.03 -12.92
C LEU A 8 -3.31 3.27 -12.13
N GLU A 9 -3.48 4.42 -12.79
CA GLU A 9 -3.94 5.66 -12.13
C GLU A 9 -5.29 5.44 -11.47
N ASP A 10 -6.27 4.88 -12.20
CA ASP A 10 -7.61 4.59 -11.66
C ASP A 10 -7.53 3.63 -10.46
N GLN A 11 -6.82 2.52 -10.59
CA GLN A 11 -6.69 1.52 -9.53
C GLN A 11 -5.96 2.04 -8.28
N LEU A 12 -4.87 2.79 -8.45
CA LEU A 12 -4.12 3.34 -7.34
C LEU A 12 -4.86 4.48 -6.65
N LEU A 13 -5.66 5.26 -7.38
CA LEU A 13 -6.55 6.26 -6.79
C LEU A 13 -7.67 5.59 -5.99
N ALA A 14 -8.24 4.49 -6.49
CA ALA A 14 -9.21 3.67 -5.76
C ALA A 14 -8.64 3.08 -4.46
N ASN A 15 -7.35 2.75 -4.42
CA ASN A 15 -6.69 2.37 -3.17
C ASN A 15 -6.61 3.55 -2.18
N ALA A 16 -6.35 4.76 -2.65
CA ALA A 16 -6.06 5.92 -1.82
C ALA A 16 -7.32 6.56 -1.21
N ASN A 17 -8.16 7.15 -2.05
CA ASN A 17 -9.29 7.98 -1.61
C ASN A 17 -10.48 8.06 -2.57
N ASP A 18 -10.50 7.33 -3.68
CA ASP A 18 -11.66 7.29 -4.57
C ASP A 18 -12.61 6.14 -4.16
N PRO A 19 -13.83 6.45 -3.67
CA PRO A 19 -14.79 5.45 -3.21
C PRO A 19 -15.63 4.82 -4.32
N SER A 20 -15.34 5.08 -5.60
CA SER A 20 -16.19 4.67 -6.73
C SER A 20 -16.33 3.14 -6.87
N TRP A 21 -15.31 2.38 -6.46
CA TRP A 21 -15.28 0.93 -6.66
C TRP A 21 -15.43 0.13 -5.37
N TYR A 22 -14.76 0.56 -4.30
CA TYR A 22 -14.76 -0.06 -2.97
C TYR A 22 -14.30 0.95 -1.93
N ILE A 23 -14.36 0.57 -0.66
CA ILE A 23 -13.89 1.44 0.44
C ILE A 23 -12.38 1.71 0.27
N PRO A 24 -11.95 2.95 -0.01
CA PRO A 24 -10.54 3.29 -0.13
C PRO A 24 -9.86 3.34 1.24
N PHE A 25 -8.52 3.41 1.24
CA PHE A 25 -7.75 3.51 2.48
C PHE A 25 -8.22 4.67 3.37
N SER A 26 -8.41 5.86 2.80
CA SER A 26 -8.84 7.05 3.55
C SER A 26 -10.12 6.83 4.37
N GLU A 27 -11.10 6.12 3.80
CA GLU A 27 -12.36 5.81 4.48
C GLU A 27 -12.22 4.60 5.42
N SER A 28 -11.38 3.63 5.08
CA SER A 28 -11.18 2.42 5.90
C SER A 28 -10.65 2.73 7.29
N VAL A 29 -9.96 3.86 7.47
CA VAL A 29 -9.34 4.28 8.74
C VAL A 29 -9.96 5.53 9.36
N VAL A 30 -11.10 6.01 8.83
CA VAL A 30 -11.76 7.20 9.35
C VAL A 30 -12.24 6.98 10.80
N ASN A 31 -12.00 7.97 11.68
CA ASN A 31 -12.38 7.92 13.09
C ASN A 31 -11.83 6.72 13.89
N LEU A 32 -10.77 6.08 13.40
CA LEU A 32 -10.10 4.99 14.10
C LEU A 32 -9.17 5.57 15.17
N THR A 33 -9.32 5.13 16.41
CA THR A 33 -8.45 5.54 17.53
C THR A 33 -7.13 4.78 17.52
N GLU A 34 -6.13 5.26 18.26
CA GLU A 34 -4.86 4.55 18.47
C GLU A 34 -5.10 3.15 19.08
N GLU A 35 -5.94 3.05 20.12
CA GLU A 35 -6.27 1.78 20.76
C GLU A 35 -6.91 0.80 19.79
N GLU A 36 -7.89 1.22 19.00
CA GLU A 36 -8.53 0.41 17.98
C GLU A 36 -7.54 -0.03 16.87
N ALA A 37 -6.59 0.84 16.49
CA ALA A 37 -5.60 0.52 15.47
C ALA A 37 -4.58 -0.53 15.94
N PHE A 38 -4.25 -0.57 17.23
CA PHE A 38 -3.32 -1.56 17.81
C PHE A 38 -4.01 -2.86 18.24
N TRP A 39 -5.33 -2.91 18.28
CA TRP A 39 -6.07 -4.12 18.64
C TRP A 39 -5.84 -5.25 17.64
N LYS A 40 -5.69 -6.47 18.14
CA LYS A 40 -5.54 -7.68 17.33
C LYS A 40 -6.71 -8.64 17.54
N PRO A 41 -7.23 -9.27 16.47
CA PRO A 41 -8.24 -10.32 16.60
C PRO A 41 -7.77 -11.51 17.43
N ASN A 42 -6.49 -11.87 17.32
CA ASN A 42 -5.79 -12.90 18.07
C ASN A 42 -4.27 -12.68 17.96
N ASP A 43 -3.47 -13.49 18.66
CA ASP A 43 -2.01 -13.35 18.72
C ASP A 43 -1.29 -13.62 17.37
N GLU A 44 -1.92 -14.38 16.47
CA GLU A 44 -1.36 -14.71 15.16
C GLU A 44 -1.72 -13.69 14.07
N SER A 45 -2.68 -12.80 14.36
CA SER A 45 -3.16 -11.80 13.41
C SER A 45 -2.39 -10.49 13.53
N ASN A 46 -2.27 -9.76 12.42
CA ASN A 46 -1.78 -8.39 12.44
C ASN A 46 -2.87 -7.43 12.93
N SER A 47 -2.46 -6.38 13.64
CA SER A 47 -3.30 -5.23 13.93
C SER A 47 -3.44 -4.32 12.70
N ILE A 48 -4.39 -3.38 12.75
CA ILE A 48 -4.56 -2.40 11.66
C ILE A 48 -3.29 -1.56 11.47
N VAL A 49 -2.65 -1.12 12.55
CA VAL A 49 -1.42 -0.30 12.43
C VAL A 49 -0.27 -1.09 11.79
N GLU A 50 -0.12 -2.38 12.09
CA GLU A 50 0.87 -3.24 11.45
C GLU A 50 0.58 -3.40 9.95
N ILE A 51 -0.69 -3.58 9.55
CA ILE A 51 -1.10 -3.65 8.14
C ILE A 51 -0.82 -2.32 7.43
N VAL A 52 -1.14 -1.18 8.05
CA VAL A 52 -0.87 0.15 7.48
C VAL A 52 0.63 0.38 7.32
N GLN A 53 1.45 -0.03 8.28
CA GLN A 53 2.91 0.03 8.17
C GLN A 53 3.44 -0.86 7.03
N HIS A 54 2.91 -2.06 6.88
CA HIS A 54 3.26 -2.96 5.78
C HIS A 54 2.93 -2.35 4.40
N LEU A 55 1.77 -1.74 4.26
CA LEU A 55 1.39 -1.03 3.04
C LEU A 55 2.30 0.17 2.76
N LEU A 56 2.65 0.94 3.79
CA LEU A 56 3.57 2.06 3.68
C LEU A 56 4.95 1.59 3.19
N TYR A 57 5.50 0.57 3.83
CA TYR A 57 6.80 -0.01 3.47
C TYR A 57 6.86 -0.41 2.00
N TRP A 58 5.87 -1.17 1.51
CA TRP A 58 5.88 -1.65 0.13
C TRP A 58 5.60 -0.56 -0.90
N ASN A 59 4.73 0.40 -0.61
CA ASN A 59 4.50 1.52 -1.52
C ASN A 59 5.72 2.45 -1.62
N GLU A 60 6.39 2.79 -0.52
CA GLU A 60 7.65 3.56 -0.53
C GLU A 60 8.76 2.80 -1.27
N THR A 61 8.91 1.51 -1.00
CA THR A 61 9.88 0.64 -1.68
C THR A 61 9.65 0.66 -3.19
N TRP A 62 8.42 0.46 -3.64
CA TRP A 62 8.12 0.43 -5.06
C TRP A 62 8.14 1.80 -5.72
N GLN A 63 7.89 2.90 -5.01
CA GLN A 63 8.12 4.24 -5.55
C GLN A 63 9.61 4.48 -5.83
N THR A 64 10.48 4.08 -4.93
CA THR A 64 11.93 4.18 -5.12
C THR A 64 12.38 3.30 -6.30
N ARG A 65 11.97 2.05 -6.32
CA ARG A 65 12.27 1.10 -7.43
C ARG A 65 11.71 1.57 -8.77
N TYR A 66 10.53 2.18 -8.77
CA TYR A 66 9.92 2.76 -9.97
C TYR A 66 10.75 3.91 -10.51
N LYS A 67 11.18 4.83 -9.66
CA LYS A 67 12.03 5.97 -10.06
C LYS A 67 13.33 5.51 -10.69
N GLU A 68 13.98 4.50 -10.10
CA GLU A 68 15.26 3.96 -10.54
C GLU A 68 15.14 2.87 -11.63
N SER A 69 13.97 2.31 -11.85
CA SER A 69 13.72 1.11 -12.68
C SER A 69 14.59 -0.10 -12.29
N TYR A 70 14.92 -0.22 -11.02
CA TYR A 70 15.88 -1.19 -10.50
C TYR A 70 15.45 -1.74 -9.14
N VAL A 71 15.33 -3.06 -9.02
CA VAL A 71 14.84 -3.71 -7.79
C VAL A 71 15.76 -3.46 -6.60
N ASN A 72 17.07 -3.53 -6.82
CA ASN A 72 18.04 -3.35 -5.75
C ASN A 72 18.31 -1.87 -5.39
N ALA A 73 17.53 -0.92 -5.96
CA ALA A 73 17.52 0.46 -5.46
C ALA A 73 17.07 0.55 -3.99
N VAL A 74 16.34 -0.48 -3.53
CA VAL A 74 16.05 -0.70 -2.10
C VAL A 74 16.56 -2.07 -1.73
N ALA A 75 17.34 -2.14 -0.65
CA ALA A 75 17.85 -3.41 -0.14
C ALA A 75 16.70 -4.38 0.18
N PRO A 76 16.83 -5.68 -0.16
CA PRO A 76 15.82 -6.65 0.20
C PRO A 76 15.74 -6.83 1.71
N ILE A 77 14.54 -7.06 2.24
CA ILE A 77 14.34 -7.57 3.60
C ILE A 77 14.49 -9.10 3.59
N ASN A 78 14.94 -9.67 4.71
CA ASN A 78 15.15 -11.11 4.80
C ASN A 78 13.82 -11.87 4.98
N ASP A 79 12.87 -11.26 5.69
CA ASP A 79 11.55 -11.81 5.95
C ASP A 79 10.49 -10.74 5.73
N ASN A 80 9.43 -11.07 5.00
CA ASN A 80 8.30 -10.16 4.76
C ASN A 80 7.66 -9.65 6.07
N ASN A 81 7.76 -10.41 7.17
CA ASN A 81 7.28 -9.97 8.48
C ASN A 81 7.98 -8.69 8.99
N GLU A 82 9.20 -8.41 8.53
CA GLU A 82 9.92 -7.17 8.89
C GLU A 82 9.17 -5.91 8.41
N SER A 83 8.39 -6.00 7.33
CA SER A 83 7.61 -4.88 6.80
C SER A 83 6.42 -4.46 7.68
N PHE A 84 6.00 -5.31 8.63
CA PHE A 84 4.95 -5.02 9.61
C PHE A 84 5.48 -4.36 10.89
N ILE A 85 6.81 -4.27 11.06
CA ILE A 85 7.41 -3.70 12.25
C ILE A 85 7.17 -2.19 12.28
N ILE A 86 6.51 -1.74 13.34
CA ILE A 86 6.22 -0.31 13.54
C ILE A 86 7.51 0.36 14.03
N PRO A 87 7.99 1.43 13.35
CA PRO A 87 9.16 2.16 13.80
C PRO A 87 8.96 2.76 15.19
N GLU A 88 10.02 2.77 15.99
CA GLU A 88 10.02 3.45 17.29
C GLU A 88 9.59 4.92 17.15
N ASN A 89 8.83 5.42 18.11
CA ASN A 89 8.33 6.80 18.16
C ASN A 89 7.35 7.19 17.02
N LYS A 90 6.74 6.23 16.34
CA LYS A 90 5.66 6.49 15.38
C LYS A 90 4.31 6.12 15.98
N THR A 91 3.37 7.03 15.86
CA THR A 91 1.95 6.79 16.19
C THR A 91 1.21 6.24 14.98
N PHE A 92 0.03 5.66 15.20
CA PHE A 92 -0.85 5.30 14.09
C PHE A 92 -1.20 6.52 13.22
N ALA A 93 -1.43 7.68 13.85
CA ALA A 93 -1.72 8.92 13.12
C ALA A 93 -0.58 9.30 12.16
N ASP A 94 0.69 9.13 12.57
CA ASP A 94 1.86 9.40 11.72
C ASP A 94 1.91 8.45 10.53
N ILE A 95 1.78 7.14 10.78
CA ILE A 95 1.87 6.09 9.75
C ILE A 95 0.70 6.21 8.77
N LYS A 96 -0.52 6.43 9.26
CA LYS A 96 -1.72 6.67 8.46
C LYS A 96 -1.55 7.86 7.51
N LYS A 97 -1.06 8.98 8.02
CA LYS A 97 -0.80 10.19 7.23
C LYS A 97 0.24 9.93 6.14
N SER A 98 1.32 9.23 6.50
CA SER A 98 2.39 8.89 5.56
C SER A 98 1.87 7.97 4.45
N LEU A 99 1.10 6.93 4.78
CA LEU A 99 0.56 6.02 3.77
C LEU A 99 -0.37 6.74 2.80
N LEU A 100 -1.29 7.56 3.29
CA LEU A 100 -2.20 8.30 2.39
C LEU A 100 -1.42 9.20 1.42
N ALA A 101 -0.40 9.91 1.92
CA ALA A 101 0.44 10.76 1.08
C ALA A 101 1.18 9.94 0.00
N VAL A 102 1.75 8.79 0.36
CA VAL A 102 2.46 7.91 -0.56
C VAL A 102 1.51 7.29 -1.60
N LEU A 103 0.31 6.86 -1.19
CA LEU A 103 -0.69 6.34 -2.13
C LEU A 103 -1.11 7.39 -3.15
N LEU A 104 -1.34 8.63 -2.73
CA LEU A 104 -1.71 9.74 -3.62
C LEU A 104 -0.57 10.15 -4.55
N GLN A 105 0.69 10.02 -4.11
CA GLN A 105 1.87 10.39 -4.90
C GLN A 105 2.00 9.57 -6.20
N TRP A 106 1.41 8.38 -6.28
CA TRP A 106 1.40 7.61 -7.51
C TRP A 106 0.80 8.37 -8.69
N GLN A 107 -0.20 9.24 -8.46
CA GLN A 107 -0.83 10.05 -9.51
C GLN A 107 0.17 11.00 -10.19
N ASP A 108 1.16 11.51 -9.45
CA ASP A 108 2.18 12.42 -9.96
C ASP A 108 3.36 11.68 -10.59
N LEU A 109 3.60 10.43 -10.20
CA LEU A 109 4.77 9.66 -10.64
C LEU A 109 4.55 8.92 -11.96
N LEU A 110 3.31 8.46 -12.23
CA LEU A 110 3.04 7.57 -13.34
C LEU A 110 3.17 8.28 -14.70
N THR A 111 3.95 7.71 -15.60
CA THR A 111 4.01 8.08 -17.01
C THR A 111 3.92 6.84 -17.89
N GLN A 112 3.31 6.95 -19.07
CA GLN A 112 3.18 5.79 -19.99
C GLN A 112 4.55 5.22 -20.39
N GLU A 113 5.49 6.09 -20.70
CA GLU A 113 6.86 5.67 -21.05
C GLU A 113 7.49 4.86 -19.93
N LYS A 114 7.35 5.31 -18.68
CA LYS A 114 7.99 4.67 -17.53
C LYS A 114 7.35 3.32 -17.18
N VAL A 115 6.03 3.20 -17.23
CA VAL A 115 5.34 1.95 -16.88
C VAL A 115 5.63 0.82 -17.88
N ASP A 116 6.00 1.15 -19.12
CA ASP A 116 6.38 0.18 -20.15
C ASP A 116 7.84 -0.29 -20.06
N ASN A 117 8.63 0.31 -19.15
CA ASN A 117 10.01 -0.10 -18.95
C ASN A 117 10.12 -1.47 -18.29
N ASP A 118 11.17 -2.21 -18.64
CA ASP A 118 11.55 -3.43 -17.93
C ASP A 118 12.09 -3.10 -16.53
N VAL A 119 11.79 -3.94 -15.55
CA VAL A 119 12.34 -3.84 -14.20
C VAL A 119 13.67 -4.57 -14.16
N ILE A 120 14.76 -3.84 -13.98
CA ILE A 120 16.10 -4.41 -13.90
C ILE A 120 16.30 -5.08 -12.54
N GLY A 121 16.90 -6.28 -12.55
CA GLY A 121 17.21 -7.03 -11.31
C GLY A 121 16.08 -7.93 -10.80
N PHE A 122 14.97 -8.05 -11.53
CA PHE A 122 13.97 -9.09 -11.26
C PHE A 122 14.47 -10.46 -11.72
N PRO A 123 14.14 -11.56 -11.03
CA PRO A 123 14.52 -12.91 -11.43
C PRO A 123 13.99 -13.29 -12.82
N GLU A 124 12.81 -12.82 -13.16
CA GLU A 124 12.17 -13.00 -14.46
C GLU A 124 11.93 -11.64 -15.11
N LYS A 125 11.81 -11.63 -16.45
CA LYS A 125 11.52 -10.40 -17.17
C LYS A 125 10.13 -9.88 -16.81
N ALA A 126 10.06 -8.68 -16.26
CA ALA A 126 8.83 -8.01 -15.88
C ALA A 126 8.85 -6.54 -16.28
N LYS A 127 7.68 -6.02 -16.64
CA LYS A 127 7.42 -4.59 -16.87
C LYS A 127 6.99 -3.91 -15.57
N LEU A 128 7.27 -2.63 -15.45
CA LEU A 128 6.79 -1.84 -14.28
C LEU A 128 5.28 -1.88 -14.15
N TRP A 129 4.52 -1.83 -15.26
CA TRP A 129 3.05 -1.92 -15.16
C TRP A 129 2.57 -3.24 -14.53
N GLN A 130 3.26 -4.36 -14.75
CA GLN A 130 2.90 -5.64 -14.15
C GLN A 130 3.09 -5.61 -12.63
N VAL A 131 4.21 -5.06 -12.18
CA VAL A 131 4.50 -4.95 -10.75
C VAL A 131 3.55 -3.99 -10.06
N LEU A 132 3.28 -2.83 -10.65
CA LEU A 132 2.36 -1.85 -10.09
C LEU A 132 0.91 -2.33 -10.11
N GLY A 133 0.51 -3.12 -11.10
CA GLY A 133 -0.78 -3.80 -11.09
C GLY A 133 -0.92 -4.75 -9.90
N ASN A 134 0.12 -5.54 -9.62
CA ASN A 134 0.16 -6.39 -8.43
C ASN A 134 0.21 -5.59 -7.12
N LEU A 135 0.90 -4.45 -7.09
CA LEU A 135 0.92 -3.56 -5.93
C LEU A 135 -0.48 -3.00 -5.65
N SER A 136 -1.22 -2.58 -6.67
CA SER A 136 -2.59 -2.06 -6.50
C SER A 136 -3.54 -3.11 -5.94
N THR A 137 -3.46 -4.35 -6.40
CA THR A 137 -4.27 -5.46 -5.86
C THR A 137 -3.85 -5.86 -4.45
N HIS A 138 -2.55 -5.82 -4.15
CA HIS A 138 -2.03 -6.03 -2.81
C HIS A 138 -2.54 -4.95 -1.83
N ASN A 139 -2.56 -3.69 -2.24
CA ASN A 139 -3.15 -2.61 -1.45
C ASN A 139 -4.64 -2.88 -1.17
N ALA A 140 -5.42 -3.21 -2.19
CA ALA A 140 -6.85 -3.52 -2.03
C ALA A 140 -7.09 -4.71 -1.11
N TYR A 141 -6.28 -5.77 -1.22
CA TYR A 141 -6.32 -6.95 -0.35
C TYR A 141 -6.18 -6.56 1.13
N HIS A 142 -5.20 -5.74 1.46
CA HIS A 142 -4.96 -5.32 2.83
C HIS A 142 -5.98 -4.27 3.34
N ILE A 143 -6.46 -3.38 2.47
CA ILE A 143 -7.56 -2.45 2.83
C ILE A 143 -8.81 -3.24 3.22
N GLY A 144 -9.12 -4.32 2.50
CA GLY A 144 -10.21 -5.24 2.86
C GLY A 144 -10.01 -5.87 4.24
N GLN A 145 -8.78 -6.24 4.61
CA GLN A 145 -8.47 -6.74 5.95
C GLN A 145 -8.70 -5.67 7.02
N ILE A 146 -8.32 -4.42 6.80
CA ILE A 146 -8.58 -3.31 7.72
C ILE A 146 -10.09 -3.19 7.98
N VAL A 147 -10.90 -3.16 6.94
CA VAL A 147 -12.37 -3.08 7.06
C VAL A 147 -12.91 -4.27 7.84
N TYR A 148 -12.41 -5.47 7.56
CA TYR A 148 -12.84 -6.69 8.25
C TYR A 148 -12.48 -6.68 9.75
N ILE A 149 -11.25 -6.27 10.10
CA ILE A 149 -10.83 -6.13 11.51
C ILE A 149 -11.72 -5.11 12.25
N ARG A 150 -12.03 -3.98 11.61
CA ARG A 150 -12.94 -2.97 12.19
C ARG A 150 -14.33 -3.52 12.47
N LYS A 151 -14.84 -4.39 11.59
CA LYS A 151 -16.13 -5.06 11.83
C LYS A 151 -16.04 -6.04 12.99
N LEU A 152 -14.95 -6.79 13.13
CA LEU A 152 -14.72 -7.71 14.24
C LEU A 152 -14.67 -6.98 15.59
N GLN A 153 -13.96 -5.87 15.66
CA GLN A 153 -13.88 -5.07 16.90
C GLN A 153 -15.06 -4.09 17.09
N LYS A 154 -16.04 -4.12 16.18
CA LYS A 154 -17.24 -3.25 16.20
C LYS A 154 -16.96 -1.75 16.10
N SER A 155 -15.83 -1.37 15.51
CA SER A 155 -15.45 0.03 15.25
C SER A 155 -15.79 0.52 13.83
N TRP A 156 -16.38 -0.33 13.02
CA TRP A 156 -16.89 0.05 11.70
C TRP A 156 -18.19 0.85 11.85
N ARG A 157 -18.12 2.15 11.51
CA ARG A 157 -19.25 3.11 11.70
C ARG A 157 -19.57 3.79 10.39
#